data_ee8a767ee170fd57e7d16f3e2a786172
#
_entry.id   ee8a767ee170fd57e7d16f3e2a786172
#
_cell.length_a   1.000
_cell.length_b   1.000
_cell.length_c   1.000
_cell.angle_alpha   90.00
_cell.angle_beta   90.00
_cell.angle_gamma   90.00
#
_symmetry.space_group_name_H-M   'P 1'
#
loop_
_entity.id
_entity.type
_entity.pdbx_description
1 polymer ?
#
loop_
_entity_poly.entity_id
_entity_poly.type
_entity_poly.pdbx_seq_one_letter_code
_entity_poly.pdbx_strand_id
1 'polypeptide(L)' 'SVTEYTTVIMEASLKRDLSFVEECGFRIVKVKQYKTNQHIFLTKK' A
#
# COMPACT_ATOMS: atom_id res chain seq x y z
N SER A 1 5.09 16.81 -0.31
CA SER A 1 4.15 16.24 -1.26
C SER A 1 4.60 14.86 -1.71
N VAL A 2 3.66 14.05 -2.11
CA VAL A 2 3.94 12.68 -2.58
C VAL A 2 4.26 12.73 -4.07
N THR A 3 5.38 12.11 -4.44
CA THR A 3 5.80 12.00 -5.83
C THR A 3 5.96 10.52 -6.20
N GLU A 4 6.24 10.24 -7.47
CA GLU A 4 6.47 8.87 -7.93
C GLU A 4 7.69 8.22 -7.27
N TYR A 5 8.58 9.00 -6.66
CA TYR A 5 9.76 8.49 -5.98
C TYR A 5 9.55 8.34 -4.47
N THR A 6 8.41 8.79 -3.96
CA THR A 6 8.11 8.72 -2.53
C THR A 6 7.44 7.38 -2.22
N THR A 7 7.98 6.67 -1.24
CA THR A 7 7.35 5.44 -0.77
C THR A 7 6.45 5.76 0.40
N VAL A 8 5.20 5.34 0.30
CA VAL A 8 4.21 5.48 1.36
C VAL A 8 3.96 4.10 1.94
N ILE A 9 3.94 3.99 3.27
CA ILE A 9 3.68 2.72 3.94
C ILE A 9 2.33 2.81 4.61
N MET A 10 1.46 1.85 4.28
CA MET A 10 0.13 1.76 4.85
C MET A 10 -0.02 0.45 5.61
N GLU A 11 -0.62 0.52 6.80
CA GLU A 11 -0.93 -0.67 7.58
C GLU A 11 -2.40 -1.01 7.41
N ALA A 12 -2.70 -2.29 7.26
CA ALA A 12 -4.07 -2.74 7.10
C ALA A 12 -4.24 -4.17 7.64
N SER A 13 -5.49 -4.54 7.91
CA SER A 13 -5.82 -5.90 8.26
C SER A 13 -5.54 -6.83 7.09
N LEU A 14 -5.19 -8.08 7.36
CA LEU A 14 -4.96 -9.07 6.31
C LEU A 14 -6.20 -9.33 5.46
N LYS A 15 -7.38 -9.00 5.98
CA LYS A 15 -8.65 -9.20 5.27
C LYS A 15 -9.07 -7.99 4.45
N ARG A 16 -8.32 -6.89 4.52
CA ARG A 16 -8.67 -5.67 3.81
C ARG A 16 -8.47 -5.84 2.31
N ASP A 17 -9.49 -5.50 1.53
CA ASP A 17 -9.38 -5.41 0.08
C ASP A 17 -8.55 -4.18 -0.26
N LEU A 18 -7.49 -4.37 -1.03
CA LEU A 18 -6.55 -3.32 -1.37
C LEU A 18 -6.78 -2.72 -2.76
N SER A 19 -7.87 -3.11 -3.43
CA SER A 19 -8.14 -2.61 -4.79
C SER A 19 -8.29 -1.09 -4.83
N PHE A 20 -8.76 -0.48 -3.73
CA PHE A 20 -8.91 0.97 -3.66
C PHE A 20 -7.59 1.73 -3.84
N VAL A 21 -6.46 1.08 -3.52
CA VAL A 21 -5.14 1.70 -3.60
C VAL A 21 -4.83 2.14 -5.01
N GLU A 22 -5.04 1.25 -5.97
CA GLU A 22 -4.79 1.56 -7.37
C GLU A 22 -5.80 2.58 -7.91
N GLU A 23 -7.03 2.51 -7.44
CA GLU A 23 -8.06 3.47 -7.80
C GLU A 23 -7.72 4.88 -7.30
N CYS A 24 -6.99 4.97 -6.20
CA CYS A 24 -6.55 6.25 -5.64
C CYS A 24 -5.29 6.80 -6.32
N GLY A 25 -4.75 6.10 -7.31
CA GLY A 25 -3.59 6.58 -8.04
C GLY A 25 -2.26 6.12 -7.49
N PHE A 26 -2.26 5.04 -6.71
CA PHE A 26 -1.03 4.48 -6.16
C PHE A 26 -0.76 3.09 -6.74
N ARG A 27 0.51 2.70 -6.69
CA ARG A 27 0.94 1.37 -7.11
C ARG A 27 1.49 0.63 -5.90
N ILE A 28 1.08 -0.62 -5.72
CA ILE A 28 1.62 -1.48 -4.67
C ILE A 28 2.96 -2.02 -5.15
N VAL A 29 4.02 -1.70 -4.41
CA VAL A 29 5.37 -2.15 -4.73
C VAL A 29 5.70 -3.43 -3.99
N LYS A 30 5.25 -3.52 -2.75
CA LYS A 30 5.60 -4.64 -1.88
C LYS A 30 4.56 -4.76 -0.78
N VAL A 31 4.30 -5.99 -0.34
CA VAL A 31 3.42 -6.26 0.80
C VAL A 31 4.18 -7.16 1.76
N LYS A 32 4.23 -6.76 3.03
CA LYS A 32 4.74 -7.61 4.11
C LYS A 32 3.57 -8.01 4.98
N GLN A 33 3.36 -9.31 5.12
CA GLN A 33 2.27 -9.83 5.93
C GLN A 33 2.80 -10.29 7.28
N TYR A 34 2.07 -9.91 8.32
CA TYR A 34 2.35 -10.31 9.69
C TYR A 34 1.20 -11.20 10.17
N LYS A 35 1.19 -11.51 11.45
CA LYS A 35 0.23 -12.45 12.00
C LYS A 35 -1.22 -11.98 11.87
N THR A 36 -1.48 -10.70 12.11
CA THR A 36 -2.83 -10.14 12.10
C THR A 36 -3.00 -8.94 11.18
N ASN A 37 -1.90 -8.42 10.64
CA ASN A 37 -1.95 -7.22 9.81
C ASN A 37 -0.90 -7.31 8.69
N GLN A 38 -0.90 -6.30 7.83
CA GLN A 38 0.06 -6.23 6.75
C GLN A 38 0.51 -4.80 6.54
N HIS A 39 1.73 -4.64 6.06
CA HIS A 39 2.28 -3.35 5.66
C HIS A 39 2.37 -3.33 4.15
N ILE A 40 1.77 -2.32 3.54
CA ILE A 40 1.71 -2.17 2.10
C ILE A 40 2.59 -0.98 1.71
N PHE A 41 3.57 -1.25 0.85
CA PHE A 41 4.50 -0.23 0.37
C PHE A 41 4.01 0.27 -0.97
N LEU A 42 3.72 1.57 -1.05
CA LEU A 42 3.08 2.19 -2.19
C LEU A 42 3.96 3.26 -2.81
N THR A 43 3.82 3.43 -4.11
CA THR A 43 4.35 4.60 -4.80
C THR A 43 3.23 5.19 -5.63
N LYS A 44 3.36 6.48 -5.96
CA LYS A 44 2.40 7.13 -6.84
C LYS A 44 2.58 6.58 -8.26
N LYS A 45 1.47 6.36 -8.93
CA LYS A 45 1.51 5.97 -10.36
C LYS A 45 2.06 7.06 -11.25
#